data_e54535969eb9b7d70b59e8e4cb0c3a85
#
_entry.id   e54535969eb9b7d70b59e8e4cb0c3a85
#
_cell.length_a   1.000
_cell.length_b   1.000
_cell.length_c   1.000
_cell.angle_alpha   90.00
_cell.angle_beta   90.00
_cell.angle_gamma   90.00
#
_symmetry.space_group_name_H-M   'P 1'
#
loop_
_entity.id
_entity.type
_entity.pdbx_description
1 polymer ?
#
loop_
_entity_poly.entity_id
_entity_poly.type
_entity_poly.pdbx_seq_one_letter_code
_entity_poly.pdbx_strand_id
1 'polypeptide(L)'
;MVDFAVVPERTALLNIDMQNCFVENSPIAAPDGLTILPRINRLARACRAAGIQVIHASIVTRPDGSNLGVLRQFSPPAREGILNKGSFSAELHSGLEIDPRDILIDKPRFGAFYGTDLEIILRQRGIDTLIISGVATNVCCETTAREAAVRDFKVFFLSDGTATADMNGVPAAELQRATCATLGFLFAQVLTVDEMIAKIETKTRAAAAI
;
A
#
# COMPACT_ATOMS: atom_id res chain seq x y z
N MET A 1 3.57 -14.99 -18.21
CA MET A 1 3.44 -14.11 -17.04
C MET A 1 4.82 -13.54 -16.71
N VAL A 2 4.91 -12.28 -16.35
CA VAL A 2 6.18 -11.66 -15.90
C VAL A 2 6.59 -12.30 -14.58
N ASP A 3 7.90 -12.58 -14.42
CA ASP A 3 8.47 -13.08 -13.17
C ASP A 3 9.67 -12.21 -12.77
N PHE A 4 9.38 -11.16 -11.96
CA PHE A 4 10.41 -10.26 -11.47
C PHE A 4 11.26 -10.92 -10.38
N ALA A 5 12.56 -10.71 -10.42
CA ALA A 5 13.44 -11.07 -9.32
C ALA A 5 13.29 -10.06 -8.17
N VAL A 6 13.34 -10.53 -6.92
CA VAL A 6 13.48 -9.68 -5.74
C VAL A 6 14.96 -9.46 -5.46
N VAL A 7 15.38 -8.20 -5.42
CA VAL A 7 16.71 -7.78 -4.98
C VAL A 7 16.49 -6.91 -3.73
N PRO A 8 16.78 -7.41 -2.52
CA PRO A 8 16.37 -6.74 -1.28
C PRO A 8 16.77 -5.26 -1.21
N GLU A 9 18.00 -4.95 -1.57
CA GLU A 9 18.57 -3.58 -1.52
C GLU A 9 17.91 -2.63 -2.53
N ARG A 10 17.20 -3.18 -3.52
CA ARG A 10 16.51 -2.44 -4.58
C ARG A 10 14.99 -2.56 -4.49
N THR A 11 14.49 -3.09 -3.38
CA THR A 11 13.07 -3.34 -3.16
C THR A 11 12.56 -2.57 -1.95
N ALA A 12 11.33 -2.06 -2.02
CA ALA A 12 10.62 -1.53 -0.87
C ALA A 12 9.22 -2.15 -0.76
N LEU A 13 8.77 -2.40 0.48
CA LEU A 13 7.38 -2.67 0.80
C LEU A 13 6.68 -1.34 1.07
N LEU A 14 5.58 -1.10 0.38
CA LEU A 14 4.75 0.09 0.52
C LEU A 14 3.36 -0.32 1.03
N ASN A 15 3.11 -0.07 2.31
CA ASN A 15 1.82 -0.27 2.97
C ASN A 15 0.99 1.00 2.81
N ILE A 16 -0.14 0.91 2.11
CA ILE A 16 -1.00 2.03 1.76
C ILE A 16 -2.17 2.12 2.74
N ASP A 17 -2.35 3.27 3.35
CA ASP A 17 -3.53 3.69 4.12
C ASP A 17 -4.01 2.69 5.19
N MET A 18 -3.08 2.07 5.92
CA MET A 18 -3.39 1.21 7.05
C MET A 18 -3.77 2.04 8.29
N GLN A 19 -4.71 2.97 8.08
CA GLN A 19 -5.22 3.93 9.07
C GLN A 19 -6.48 3.40 9.75
N ASN A 20 -6.78 3.88 10.96
CA ASN A 20 -7.96 3.46 11.73
C ASN A 20 -9.25 3.51 10.89
N CYS A 21 -9.47 4.61 10.16
CA CYS A 21 -10.69 4.78 9.35
C CYS A 21 -10.81 3.81 8.17
N PHE A 22 -9.75 3.18 7.71
CA PHE A 22 -9.81 2.22 6.61
C PHE A 22 -9.73 0.77 7.06
N VAL A 23 -9.22 0.53 8.27
CA VAL A 23 -9.06 -0.81 8.81
C VAL A 23 -10.33 -1.29 9.51
N GLU A 24 -10.97 -0.43 10.32
CA GLU A 24 -12.18 -0.80 11.07
C GLU A 24 -13.01 0.41 11.54
N ASN A 25 -14.23 0.11 12.01
CA ASN A 25 -15.09 1.02 12.81
C ASN A 25 -15.39 2.39 12.15
N SER A 26 -15.48 2.43 10.83
CA SER A 26 -15.78 3.65 10.09
C SER A 26 -16.64 3.38 8.85
N PRO A 27 -17.36 4.38 8.33
CA PRO A 27 -18.18 4.22 7.13
C PRO A 27 -17.38 3.99 5.84
N ILE A 28 -16.05 4.13 5.88
CA ILE A 28 -15.14 3.90 4.74
C ILE A 28 -14.16 2.74 4.98
N ALA A 29 -14.35 1.99 6.07
CA ALA A 29 -13.51 0.83 6.37
C ALA A 29 -13.76 -0.31 5.38
N ALA A 30 -12.67 -0.97 4.99
CA ALA A 30 -12.77 -2.22 4.23
C ALA A 30 -13.20 -3.35 5.17
N PRO A 31 -14.21 -4.17 4.83
CA PRO A 31 -14.66 -5.29 5.66
C PRO A 31 -13.53 -6.25 6.07
N ASP A 32 -12.56 -6.44 5.17
CA ASP A 32 -11.39 -7.30 5.39
C ASP A 32 -10.16 -6.56 5.93
N GLY A 33 -10.30 -5.30 6.37
CA GLY A 33 -9.18 -4.48 6.88
C GLY A 33 -8.43 -5.16 8.02
N LEU A 34 -9.16 -5.69 9.01
CA LEU A 34 -8.57 -6.47 10.11
C LEU A 34 -8.02 -7.83 9.65
N THR A 35 -8.56 -8.42 8.60
CA THR A 35 -8.09 -9.71 8.06
C THR A 35 -6.73 -9.58 7.37
N ILE A 36 -6.49 -8.50 6.65
CA ILE A 36 -5.20 -8.28 5.97
C ILE A 36 -4.09 -7.79 6.91
N LEU A 37 -4.43 -7.17 8.03
CA LEU A 37 -3.48 -6.57 8.96
C LEU A 37 -2.40 -7.55 9.47
N PRO A 38 -2.71 -8.76 9.98
CA PRO A 38 -1.69 -9.73 10.38
C PRO A 38 -0.86 -10.24 9.20
N ARG A 39 -1.42 -10.30 7.99
CA ARG A 39 -0.69 -10.69 6.78
C ARG A 39 0.37 -9.63 6.42
N ILE A 40 -0.03 -8.36 6.46
CA ILE A 40 0.87 -7.21 6.22
C ILE A 40 2.00 -7.19 7.27
N ASN A 41 1.69 -7.39 8.54
CA ASN A 41 2.69 -7.45 9.60
C ASN A 41 3.70 -8.58 9.38
N ARG A 42 3.23 -9.78 9.02
CA ARG A 42 4.11 -10.91 8.70
C ARG A 42 5.02 -10.61 7.51
N LEU A 43 4.48 -10.01 6.45
CA LEU A 43 5.27 -9.60 5.30
C LEU A 43 6.30 -8.53 5.66
N ALA A 44 5.89 -7.52 6.45
CA ALA A 44 6.80 -6.45 6.87
C ALA A 44 7.97 -6.99 7.71
N ARG A 45 7.72 -7.98 8.60
CA ARG A 45 8.80 -8.68 9.33
C ARG A 45 9.76 -9.40 8.37
N ALA A 46 9.23 -10.13 7.39
CA ALA A 46 10.05 -10.82 6.38
C ALA A 46 10.88 -9.82 5.54
N CYS A 47 10.27 -8.71 5.12
CA CYS A 47 10.95 -7.64 4.41
C CYS A 47 12.10 -7.04 5.23
N ARG A 48 11.85 -6.66 6.49
CA ARG A 48 12.88 -6.09 7.39
C ARG A 48 14.02 -7.08 7.63
N ALA A 49 13.71 -8.37 7.82
CA ALA A 49 14.72 -9.41 8.00
C ALA A 49 15.61 -9.60 6.76
N ALA A 50 15.08 -9.37 5.56
CA ALA A 50 15.81 -9.43 4.30
C ALA A 50 16.53 -8.13 3.92
N GLY A 51 16.39 -7.05 4.70
CA GLY A 51 16.94 -5.73 4.37
C GLY A 51 16.11 -4.91 3.38
N ILE A 52 14.87 -5.32 3.12
CA ILE A 52 13.92 -4.58 2.27
C ILE A 52 13.36 -3.40 3.09
N GLN A 53 13.40 -2.19 2.52
CA GLN A 53 12.83 -1.01 3.16
C GLN A 53 11.31 -1.12 3.28
N VAL A 54 10.77 -0.84 4.48
CA VAL A 54 9.33 -0.72 4.69
C VAL A 54 8.94 0.75 4.73
N ILE A 55 7.87 1.10 4.03
CA ILE A 55 7.31 2.45 3.95
C ILE A 55 5.81 2.37 4.21
N HIS A 56 5.29 3.25 5.06
CA HIS A 56 3.86 3.40 5.31
C HIS A 56 3.40 4.75 4.75
N ALA A 57 2.48 4.72 3.79
CA ALA A 57 1.91 5.92 3.18
C ALA A 57 0.47 6.09 3.64
N SER A 58 0.15 7.24 4.24
CA SER A 58 -1.17 7.55 4.78
C SER A 58 -1.79 8.73 4.06
N ILE A 59 -3.06 8.60 3.62
CA ILE A 59 -3.78 9.74 3.08
C ILE A 59 -4.20 10.66 4.21
N VAL A 60 -3.73 11.91 4.16
CA VAL A 60 -4.07 12.91 5.17
C VAL A 60 -4.46 14.23 4.54
N THR A 61 -5.41 14.90 5.16
CA THR A 61 -5.87 16.21 4.76
C THR A 61 -5.55 17.26 5.83
N ARG A 62 -5.50 18.51 5.41
CA ARG A 62 -5.34 19.62 6.36
C ARG A 62 -6.64 19.83 7.13
N PRO A 63 -6.61 20.10 8.44
CA PRO A 63 -7.81 20.33 9.25
C PRO A 63 -8.68 21.48 8.75
N ASP A 64 -8.09 22.50 8.09
CA ASP A 64 -8.81 23.61 7.48
C ASP A 64 -9.46 23.23 6.12
N GLY A 65 -9.25 22.01 5.64
CA GLY A 65 -9.78 21.51 4.37
C GLY A 65 -9.16 22.16 3.12
N SER A 66 -8.09 22.96 3.25
CA SER A 66 -7.47 23.70 2.14
C SER A 66 -6.87 22.81 1.04
N ASN A 67 -6.59 21.53 1.35
CA ASN A 67 -6.06 20.57 0.39
C ASN A 67 -7.06 19.45 -0.01
N LEU A 68 -8.34 19.54 0.37
CA LEU A 68 -9.34 18.51 -0.01
C LEU A 68 -9.58 18.45 -1.52
N GLY A 69 -9.56 19.61 -2.20
CA GLY A 69 -9.84 19.67 -3.64
C GLY A 69 -11.19 19.06 -4.00
N VAL A 70 -11.25 18.34 -5.13
CA VAL A 70 -12.49 17.69 -5.62
C VAL A 70 -12.97 16.55 -4.73
N LEU A 71 -12.11 15.98 -3.89
CA LEU A 71 -12.48 14.94 -2.91
C LEU A 71 -13.60 15.40 -1.97
N ARG A 72 -13.69 16.70 -1.69
CA ARG A 72 -14.77 17.31 -0.93
C ARG A 72 -16.17 17.01 -1.49
N GLN A 73 -16.27 16.84 -2.80
CA GLN A 73 -17.55 16.60 -3.50
C GLN A 73 -17.95 15.13 -3.47
N PHE A 74 -16.96 14.21 -3.53
CA PHE A 74 -17.20 12.77 -3.61
C PHE A 74 -17.26 12.07 -2.26
N SER A 75 -16.61 12.62 -1.22
CA SER A 75 -16.49 11.96 0.08
C SER A 75 -17.00 12.85 1.21
N PRO A 76 -18.28 12.69 1.63
CA PRO A 76 -18.78 13.34 2.84
C PRO A 76 -17.92 13.09 4.08
N PRO A 77 -17.45 11.84 4.38
CA PRO A 77 -16.57 11.60 5.51
C PRO A 77 -15.25 12.39 5.46
N ALA A 78 -14.64 12.53 4.27
CA ALA A 78 -13.44 13.34 4.12
C ALA A 78 -13.71 14.83 4.37
N ARG A 79 -14.86 15.34 3.91
CA ARG A 79 -15.29 16.71 4.18
C ARG A 79 -15.54 16.97 5.67
N GLU A 80 -15.98 15.96 6.41
CA GLU A 80 -16.22 15.98 7.86
C GLU A 80 -14.95 15.75 8.68
N GLY A 81 -13.81 15.55 8.03
CA GLY A 81 -12.50 15.53 8.67
C GLY A 81 -11.96 14.16 9.07
N ILE A 82 -12.57 13.07 8.59
CA ILE A 82 -12.10 11.70 8.92
C ILE A 82 -10.63 11.45 8.54
N LEU A 83 -10.11 12.22 7.57
CA LEU A 83 -8.71 12.15 7.10
C LEU A 83 -7.85 13.31 7.62
N ASN A 84 -8.33 14.12 8.54
CA ASN A 84 -7.58 15.27 9.03
C ASN A 84 -6.34 14.84 9.80
N LYS A 85 -5.21 15.46 9.47
CA LYS A 85 -3.95 15.23 10.21
C LYS A 85 -4.16 15.47 11.70
N GLY A 86 -3.75 14.50 12.54
CA GLY A 86 -3.90 14.54 13.99
C GLY A 86 -5.26 14.05 14.51
N SER A 87 -6.20 13.64 13.65
CA SER A 87 -7.40 12.92 14.10
C SER A 87 -7.07 11.43 14.32
N PHE A 88 -7.68 10.82 15.33
CA PHE A 88 -7.55 9.38 15.59
C PHE A 88 -7.89 8.53 14.36
N SER A 89 -8.91 8.92 13.61
CA SER A 89 -9.32 8.21 12.40
C SER A 89 -8.26 8.19 11.30
N ALA A 90 -7.43 9.23 11.21
CA ALA A 90 -6.36 9.36 10.23
C ALA A 90 -5.00 8.77 10.71
N GLU A 91 -4.88 8.40 11.97
CA GLU A 91 -3.67 7.74 12.49
C GLU A 91 -3.54 6.31 11.95
N LEU A 92 -2.30 5.82 11.83
CA LEU A 92 -2.03 4.42 11.52
C LEU A 92 -2.65 3.54 12.60
N HIS A 93 -3.23 2.41 12.19
CA HIS A 93 -3.91 1.48 13.07
C HIS A 93 -2.93 0.89 14.10
N SER A 94 -3.32 0.86 15.38
CA SER A 94 -2.46 0.41 16.48
C SER A 94 -1.98 -1.04 16.37
N GLY A 95 -2.70 -1.88 15.62
CA GLY A 95 -2.29 -3.25 15.32
C GLY A 95 -1.27 -3.36 14.17
N LEU A 96 -0.93 -2.26 13.49
CA LEU A 96 0.12 -2.25 12.48
C LEU A 96 1.48 -2.18 13.16
N GLU A 97 2.37 -3.11 12.83
CA GLU A 97 3.72 -3.13 13.37
C GLU A 97 4.61 -2.12 12.62
N ILE A 98 5.02 -1.08 13.32
CA ILE A 98 5.93 -0.05 12.81
C ILE A 98 7.28 -0.20 13.51
N ASP A 99 8.36 -0.22 12.73
CA ASP A 99 9.74 -0.23 13.21
C ASP A 99 10.34 1.18 13.09
N PRO A 100 11.22 1.63 13.98
CA PRO A 100 11.88 2.93 13.88
C PRO A 100 12.64 3.19 12.57
N ARG A 101 12.98 2.14 11.84
CA ARG A 101 13.63 2.22 10.52
C ARG A 101 12.66 2.41 9.36
N ASP A 102 11.35 2.24 9.60
CA ASP A 102 10.34 2.42 8.58
C ASP A 102 10.18 3.91 8.24
N ILE A 103 9.81 4.17 7.00
CA ILE A 103 9.54 5.53 6.53
C ILE A 103 8.05 5.78 6.57
N LEU A 104 7.64 6.91 7.13
CA LEU A 104 6.25 7.36 7.16
C LEU A 104 6.06 8.51 6.17
N ILE A 105 5.05 8.41 5.32
CA ILE A 105 4.73 9.40 4.29
C ILE A 105 3.28 9.84 4.40
N ASP A 106 3.06 11.13 4.52
CA ASP A 106 1.75 11.74 4.36
C ASP A 106 1.50 12.05 2.88
N LYS A 107 0.44 11.48 2.29
CA LYS A 107 0.06 11.75 0.91
C LYS A 107 -1.26 12.53 0.83
N PRO A 108 -1.36 13.55 -0.05
CA PRO A 108 -2.56 14.37 -0.14
C PRO A 108 -3.66 13.78 -1.03
N ARG A 109 -3.36 12.70 -1.76
CA ARG A 109 -4.26 12.06 -2.74
C ARG A 109 -4.13 10.54 -2.70
N PHE A 110 -4.86 9.87 -3.59
CA PHE A 110 -4.96 8.41 -3.65
C PHE A 110 -3.60 7.72 -3.89
N GLY A 111 -2.87 8.14 -4.92
CA GLY A 111 -1.55 7.60 -5.22
C GLY A 111 -0.47 8.13 -4.29
N ALA A 112 0.52 7.28 -4.02
CA ALA A 112 1.57 7.61 -3.07
C ALA A 112 2.69 8.48 -3.66
N PHE A 113 2.74 8.65 -4.99
CA PHE A 113 3.74 9.51 -5.64
C PHE A 113 3.29 10.96 -5.76
N TYR A 114 1.97 11.18 -5.91
CA TYR A 114 1.47 12.53 -6.12
C TYR A 114 1.60 13.41 -4.88
N GLY A 115 2.38 14.49 -4.98
CA GLY A 115 2.53 15.49 -3.92
C GLY A 115 3.29 15.01 -2.69
N THR A 116 4.15 13.98 -2.85
CA THR A 116 5.03 13.43 -1.82
C THR A 116 6.48 13.43 -2.30
N ASP A 117 7.39 13.13 -1.40
CA ASP A 117 8.81 12.89 -1.69
C ASP A 117 9.15 11.42 -1.93
N LEU A 118 8.15 10.54 -2.08
CA LEU A 118 8.34 9.09 -2.24
C LEU A 118 9.32 8.76 -3.37
N GLU A 119 9.16 9.34 -4.57
CA GLU A 119 10.04 9.04 -5.69
C GLU A 119 11.49 9.46 -5.42
N ILE A 120 11.69 10.60 -4.77
CA ILE A 120 13.02 11.10 -4.38
C ILE A 120 13.66 10.08 -3.43
N ILE A 121 12.93 9.61 -2.41
CA ILE A 121 13.40 8.61 -1.44
C ILE A 121 13.79 7.31 -2.14
N LEU A 122 12.93 6.79 -3.02
CA LEU A 122 13.17 5.54 -3.73
C LEU A 122 14.41 5.65 -4.64
N ARG A 123 14.51 6.70 -5.45
CA ARG A 123 15.65 6.92 -6.36
C ARG A 123 16.95 7.11 -5.60
N GLN A 124 16.95 7.89 -4.51
CA GLN A 124 18.14 8.11 -3.68
C GLN A 124 18.66 6.81 -3.04
N ARG A 125 17.76 5.86 -2.73
CA ARG A 125 18.12 4.54 -2.18
C ARG A 125 18.41 3.49 -3.25
N GLY A 126 18.33 3.83 -4.54
CA GLY A 126 18.51 2.87 -5.65
C GLY A 126 17.40 1.83 -5.75
N ILE A 127 16.22 2.10 -5.17
CA ILE A 127 15.06 1.21 -5.22
C ILE A 127 14.39 1.33 -6.59
N ASP A 128 14.15 0.21 -7.25
CA ASP A 128 13.45 0.10 -8.54
C ASP A 128 12.27 -0.88 -8.50
N THR A 129 12.01 -1.48 -7.36
CA THR A 129 11.01 -2.52 -7.19
C THR A 129 10.14 -2.22 -5.97
N LEU A 130 8.83 -2.29 -6.13
CA LEU A 130 7.85 -2.04 -5.06
C LEU A 130 6.97 -3.25 -4.83
N ILE A 131 6.71 -3.56 -3.56
CA ILE A 131 5.69 -4.49 -3.10
C ILE A 131 4.55 -3.65 -2.53
N ILE A 132 3.33 -3.78 -3.05
CA ILE A 132 2.19 -2.94 -2.66
C ILE A 132 1.16 -3.76 -1.89
N SER A 133 0.79 -3.27 -0.70
CA SER A 133 -0.25 -3.79 0.17
C SER A 133 -1.08 -2.66 0.78
N GLY A 134 -2.20 -2.96 1.41
CA GLY A 134 -3.02 -1.97 2.15
C GLY A 134 -4.46 -1.81 1.65
N VAL A 135 -5.02 -0.60 1.78
CA VAL A 135 -6.42 -0.24 1.50
C VAL A 135 -6.49 1.07 0.67
N ALA A 136 -7.42 1.28 -0.24
CA ALA A 136 -8.29 0.28 -0.85
C ALA A 136 -7.66 -0.26 -2.13
N THR A 137 -7.88 -1.55 -2.39
CA THR A 137 -7.30 -2.27 -3.55
C THR A 137 -7.44 -1.50 -4.85
N ASN A 138 -8.68 -1.14 -5.22
CA ASN A 138 -9.05 -0.51 -6.50
C ASN A 138 -8.98 1.04 -6.47
N VAL A 139 -8.49 1.63 -5.39
CA VAL A 139 -8.33 3.09 -5.26
C VAL A 139 -6.86 3.42 -5.00
N CYS A 140 -6.45 3.51 -3.73
CA CYS A 140 -5.11 3.99 -3.38
C CYS A 140 -4.00 3.00 -3.79
N CYS A 141 -4.22 1.70 -3.59
CA CYS A 141 -3.25 0.67 -3.98
C CYS A 141 -3.10 0.58 -5.50
N GLU A 142 -4.21 0.51 -6.24
CA GLU A 142 -4.19 0.48 -7.71
C GLU A 142 -3.58 1.76 -8.29
N THR A 143 -3.99 2.95 -7.81
CA THR A 143 -3.42 4.22 -8.27
C THR A 143 -1.91 4.23 -8.06
N THR A 144 -1.44 3.83 -6.89
CA THR A 144 0.01 3.76 -6.59
C THR A 144 0.73 2.77 -7.49
N ALA A 145 0.14 1.60 -7.77
CA ALA A 145 0.73 0.59 -8.66
C ALA A 145 0.88 1.13 -10.10
N ARG A 146 -0.12 1.82 -10.61
CA ARG A 146 -0.08 2.44 -11.94
C ARG A 146 0.91 3.60 -12.00
N GLU A 147 0.94 4.46 -10.96
CA GLU A 147 1.93 5.54 -10.85
C GLU A 147 3.37 5.01 -10.82
N ALA A 148 3.60 3.89 -10.11
CA ALA A 148 4.89 3.22 -10.07
C ALA A 148 5.28 2.66 -11.44
N ALA A 149 4.38 1.93 -12.11
CA ALA A 149 4.65 1.29 -13.39
C ALA A 149 4.98 2.30 -14.50
N VAL A 150 4.26 3.44 -14.57
CA VAL A 150 4.55 4.51 -15.55
C VAL A 150 5.85 5.29 -15.26
N ARG A 151 6.47 5.04 -14.10
CA ARG A 151 7.79 5.55 -13.70
C ARG A 151 8.89 4.48 -13.79
N ASP A 152 8.59 3.36 -14.46
CA ASP A 152 9.49 2.23 -14.68
C ASP A 152 9.92 1.49 -13.38
N PHE A 153 9.12 1.56 -12.32
CA PHE A 153 9.27 0.66 -11.19
C PHE A 153 8.65 -0.70 -11.51
N LYS A 154 9.34 -1.78 -11.14
CA LYS A 154 8.77 -3.12 -11.09
C LYS A 154 7.79 -3.19 -9.91
N VAL A 155 6.62 -3.74 -10.13
CA VAL A 155 5.57 -3.78 -9.10
C VAL A 155 5.16 -5.22 -8.81
N PHE A 156 5.20 -5.60 -7.53
CA PHE A 156 4.48 -6.72 -6.97
C PHE A 156 3.22 -6.19 -6.31
N PHE A 157 2.07 -6.73 -6.67
CA PHE A 157 0.78 -6.34 -6.09
C PHE A 157 0.19 -7.53 -5.34
N LEU A 158 -0.24 -7.33 -4.09
CA LEU A 158 -0.64 -8.43 -3.23
C LEU A 158 -2.15 -8.63 -3.24
N SER A 159 -2.59 -9.74 -3.84
CA SER A 159 -4.01 -10.06 -4.01
C SER A 159 -4.77 -10.31 -2.70
N ASP A 160 -4.09 -10.79 -1.66
CA ASP A 160 -4.62 -11.04 -0.33
C ASP A 160 -3.94 -10.20 0.78
N GLY A 161 -3.06 -9.31 0.36
CA GLY A 161 -2.45 -8.25 1.18
C GLY A 161 -3.07 -6.88 0.94
N THR A 162 -4.12 -6.80 0.11
CA THR A 162 -4.95 -5.61 -0.08
C THR A 162 -6.41 -5.93 0.22
N ALA A 163 -7.19 -4.92 0.64
CA ALA A 163 -8.63 -5.02 0.90
C ALA A 163 -9.37 -3.81 0.33
N THR A 164 -10.65 -3.97 0.05
CA THR A 164 -11.55 -2.90 -0.40
C THR A 164 -12.96 -3.09 0.15
N ALA A 165 -13.83 -2.12 -0.06
CA ALA A 165 -15.24 -2.17 0.31
C ALA A 165 -16.12 -2.26 -0.95
N ASP A 166 -17.40 -2.56 -0.76
CA ASP A 166 -18.41 -2.45 -1.82
C ASP A 166 -18.51 -1.00 -2.29
N MET A 167 -18.58 -0.77 -3.60
CA MET A 167 -18.66 0.57 -4.18
C MET A 167 -19.71 0.63 -5.27
N ASN A 168 -20.69 1.55 -5.13
CA ASN A 168 -21.74 1.78 -6.14
C ASN A 168 -22.48 0.51 -6.58
N GLY A 169 -22.75 -0.39 -5.63
CA GLY A 169 -23.45 -1.65 -5.88
C GLY A 169 -22.57 -2.78 -6.47
N VAL A 170 -21.25 -2.54 -6.62
CA VAL A 170 -20.31 -3.57 -7.01
C VAL A 170 -19.65 -4.17 -5.76
N PRO A 171 -19.74 -5.50 -5.54
CA PRO A 171 -19.15 -6.16 -4.39
C PRO A 171 -17.62 -6.01 -4.33
N ALA A 172 -17.07 -5.91 -3.11
CA ALA A 172 -15.62 -5.83 -2.86
C ALA A 172 -14.83 -6.96 -3.56
N ALA A 173 -15.35 -8.18 -3.52
CA ALA A 173 -14.70 -9.33 -4.15
C ALA A 173 -14.59 -9.19 -5.69
N GLU A 174 -15.56 -8.58 -6.34
CA GLU A 174 -15.52 -8.32 -7.79
C GLU A 174 -14.52 -7.21 -8.11
N LEU A 175 -14.52 -6.14 -7.33
CA LEU A 175 -13.54 -5.04 -7.47
C LEU A 175 -12.12 -5.55 -7.26
N GLN A 176 -11.90 -6.36 -6.24
CA GLN A 176 -10.61 -7.02 -5.96
C GLN A 176 -10.15 -7.85 -7.16
N ARG A 177 -11.01 -8.75 -7.65
CA ARG A 177 -10.72 -9.63 -8.78
C ARG A 177 -10.42 -8.84 -10.05
N ALA A 178 -11.22 -7.81 -10.37
CA ALA A 178 -11.04 -6.99 -11.57
C ALA A 178 -9.74 -6.19 -11.52
N THR A 179 -9.44 -5.58 -10.37
CA THR A 179 -8.19 -4.83 -10.17
C THR A 179 -6.97 -5.74 -10.31
N CYS A 180 -6.95 -6.89 -9.64
CA CYS A 180 -5.86 -7.86 -9.76
C CYS A 180 -5.67 -8.35 -11.20
N ALA A 181 -6.76 -8.62 -11.94
CA ALA A 181 -6.70 -9.04 -13.33
C ALA A 181 -6.09 -7.93 -14.23
N THR A 182 -6.54 -6.69 -14.05
CA THR A 182 -6.03 -5.56 -14.84
C THR A 182 -4.56 -5.27 -14.55
N LEU A 183 -4.19 -5.22 -13.25
CA LEU A 183 -2.81 -4.97 -12.86
C LEU A 183 -1.88 -6.10 -13.33
N GLY A 184 -2.31 -7.35 -13.18
CA GLY A 184 -1.54 -8.53 -13.61
C GLY A 184 -1.33 -8.64 -15.11
N PHE A 185 -2.15 -7.94 -15.90
CA PHE A 185 -2.02 -7.93 -17.36
C PHE A 185 -0.92 -6.98 -17.86
N LEU A 186 -0.76 -5.78 -17.25
CA LEU A 186 0.14 -4.75 -17.79
C LEU A 186 1.04 -4.03 -16.77
N PHE A 187 0.72 -4.07 -15.47
CA PHE A 187 1.33 -3.15 -14.52
C PHE A 187 2.14 -3.81 -13.40
N ALA A 188 1.78 -5.04 -13.03
CA ALA A 188 2.35 -5.68 -11.84
C ALA A 188 2.43 -7.21 -11.98
N GLN A 189 3.33 -7.82 -11.24
CA GLN A 189 3.24 -9.23 -10.92
C GLN A 189 2.33 -9.37 -9.69
N VAL A 190 1.18 -10.01 -9.87
CA VAL A 190 0.20 -10.23 -8.79
C VAL A 190 0.53 -11.53 -8.08
N LEU A 191 0.70 -11.46 -6.76
CA LEU A 191 1.05 -12.59 -5.88
C LEU A 191 0.18 -12.54 -4.62
N THR A 192 0.10 -13.66 -3.91
CA THR A 192 -0.34 -13.69 -2.52
C THR A 192 0.80 -13.27 -1.58
N VAL A 193 0.47 -12.93 -0.34
CA VAL A 193 1.47 -12.61 0.71
C VAL A 193 2.41 -13.80 0.93
N ASP A 194 1.90 -15.02 0.93
CA ASP A 194 2.72 -16.23 1.12
C ASP A 194 3.70 -16.46 -0.03
N GLU A 195 3.25 -16.31 -1.27
CA GLU A 195 4.12 -16.39 -2.45
C GLU A 195 5.20 -15.30 -2.43
N MET A 196 4.85 -14.08 -1.99
CA MET A 196 5.82 -12.99 -1.88
C MET A 196 6.88 -13.29 -0.81
N ILE A 197 6.48 -13.77 0.37
CA ILE A 197 7.40 -14.16 1.45
C ILE A 197 8.34 -15.28 0.96
N ALA A 198 7.80 -16.33 0.35
CA ALA A 198 8.61 -17.42 -0.21
C ALA A 198 9.64 -16.92 -1.24
N LYS A 199 9.24 -15.95 -2.08
CA LYS A 199 10.11 -15.33 -3.08
C LYS A 199 11.25 -14.52 -2.44
N ILE A 200 10.98 -13.80 -1.34
CA ILE A 200 11.98 -13.08 -0.54
C ILE A 200 12.99 -14.06 0.10
N GLU A 201 12.49 -15.11 0.78
CA GLU A 201 13.31 -16.07 1.51
C GLU A 201 14.25 -16.89 0.59
N THR A 202 13.76 -17.27 -0.60
CA THR A 202 14.56 -18.02 -1.57
C THR A 202 15.83 -17.25 -1.98
N LYS A 203 15.73 -15.94 -2.14
CA LYS A 203 16.87 -15.07 -2.49
C LYS A 203 17.82 -14.86 -1.32
N THR A 204 17.29 -14.70 -0.10
CA THR A 204 18.12 -14.53 1.10
C THR A 204 18.99 -15.77 1.35
N ARG A 205 18.44 -16.97 1.15
CA ARG A 205 19.18 -18.24 1.29
C ARG A 205 20.27 -18.39 0.21
N ALA A 206 19.98 -17.99 -1.02
CA ALA A 206 20.97 -18.05 -2.11
C ALA A 206 22.15 -17.09 -1.88
N ALA A 207 21.90 -15.90 -1.31
CA ALA A 207 22.96 -14.94 -0.98
C ALA A 207 23.82 -15.38 0.23
N ALA A 208 23.25 -16.12 1.18
CA ALA A 208 23.98 -16.62 2.35
C ALA A 208 24.80 -17.88 2.08
N ALA A 209 24.66 -18.51 0.91
CA ALA A 209 25.37 -19.73 0.49
C ALA A 209 26.61 -19.45 -0.37
N ILE A 210 26.94 -18.18 -0.62
CA ILE A 210 28.14 -17.71 -1.36
C ILE A 210 29.11 -17.08 -0.38
#